data_ad2c501ca2f86263dd9561e3a1ab3237
#
_entry.id   ad2c501ca2f86263dd9561e3a1ab3237
#
_cell.length_a   1.000
_cell.length_b   1.000
_cell.length_c   1.000
_cell.angle_alpha   90.00
_cell.angle_beta   90.00
_cell.angle_gamma   90.00
#
_symmetry.space_group_name_H-M   'P 1'
#
loop_
_entity.id
_entity.type
_entity.pdbx_description
1 polymer ?
#
loop_
_entity_poly.entity_id
_entity_poly.type
_entity_poly.pdbx_seq_one_letter_code
_entity_poly.pdbx_strand_id
1 'polypeptide(L)'
;MRIFDPHIHMTSRTTDDYQAMYAAGVRAVVEPAFWMGQPRTCAGSFVDYFDSLIGWERYRASQFGIAHNCTIALNPKEANDSRCRAVLEQIPRYLSKSGVVAVGEIGYDSMTPEETSVFHTQLEMAAEHGLPALVHTPHRDKLGGTLASIELVKRVGIDPGMVLLDHLNEVTIEPARDSGCWMGFSIYPDTKMDEARMVVLMQRFGLERIIVNSAADWGRSDPLKTVKTAKAMLAASFSEDDVDRVLWRNPVEFYGQSGQLRLLSEGQQAAFAGNTVNRGEKR
;
A
#
# COMPACT_ATOMS: atom_id res chain seq x y z
N MET A 1 13.79 1.34 -17.09
CA MET A 1 12.62 0.67 -16.47
C MET A 1 12.08 1.58 -15.38
N ARG A 2 10.78 1.80 -15.33
CA ARG A 2 10.10 2.54 -14.26
C ARG A 2 9.44 1.53 -13.30
N ILE A 3 9.43 1.86 -12.01
CA ILE A 3 8.89 0.98 -10.96
C ILE A 3 7.93 1.79 -10.09
N PHE A 4 6.82 1.16 -9.74
CA PHE A 4 5.85 1.63 -8.77
C PHE A 4 5.92 0.71 -7.55
N ASP A 5 6.23 1.24 -6.36
CA ASP A 5 6.08 0.49 -5.11
C ASP A 5 4.71 0.80 -4.49
N PRO A 6 3.75 -0.12 -4.59
CA PRO A 6 2.35 0.14 -4.25
C PRO A 6 2.02 -0.01 -2.76
N HIS A 7 3.01 -0.29 -1.92
CA HIS A 7 2.88 -0.35 -0.47
C HIS A 7 4.24 -0.17 0.21
N ILE A 8 4.49 1.03 0.73
CA ILE A 8 5.71 1.38 1.46
C ILE A 8 5.39 2.48 2.48
N HIS A 9 6.07 2.50 3.64
CA HIS A 9 5.83 3.47 4.71
C HIS A 9 6.97 4.51 4.76
N MET A 10 6.88 5.51 3.89
CA MET A 10 7.93 6.51 3.68
C MET A 10 8.11 7.46 4.88
N THR A 11 7.09 7.66 5.70
CA THR A 11 7.21 8.40 6.98
C THR A 11 8.21 7.77 7.94
N SER A 12 8.50 6.49 7.77
CA SER A 12 9.51 5.73 8.55
C SER A 12 10.89 5.69 7.89
N ARG A 13 11.05 6.28 6.69
CA ARG A 13 12.25 6.19 5.87
C ARG A 13 12.99 7.53 5.79
N THR A 14 14.27 7.46 5.43
CA THR A 14 15.13 8.63 5.35
C THR A 14 15.16 9.26 3.96
N THR A 15 15.79 10.41 3.85
CA THR A 15 16.04 11.09 2.57
C THR A 15 16.90 10.25 1.63
N ASP A 16 17.87 9.51 2.17
CA ASP A 16 18.77 8.65 1.38
C ASP A 16 17.99 7.52 0.69
N ASP A 17 16.92 7.02 1.32
CA ASP A 17 16.04 6.03 0.71
C ASP A 17 15.33 6.59 -0.53
N TYR A 18 14.81 7.82 -0.49
CA TYR A 18 14.23 8.46 -1.67
C TYR A 18 15.23 8.62 -2.80
N GLN A 19 16.47 9.02 -2.49
CA GLN A 19 17.53 9.14 -3.49
C GLN A 19 17.87 7.77 -4.11
N ALA A 20 18.04 6.74 -3.28
CA ALA A 20 18.34 5.38 -3.74
C ALA A 20 17.20 4.80 -4.59
N MET A 21 15.96 4.98 -4.17
CA MET A 21 14.76 4.53 -4.89
C MET A 21 14.67 5.22 -6.26
N TYR A 22 14.80 6.54 -6.33
CA TYR A 22 14.77 7.27 -7.60
C TYR A 22 15.88 6.83 -8.55
N ALA A 23 17.13 6.72 -8.05
CA ALA A 23 18.27 6.26 -8.82
C ALA A 23 18.08 4.83 -9.36
N ALA A 24 17.36 3.98 -8.63
CA ALA A 24 17.04 2.61 -9.01
C ALA A 24 15.82 2.46 -9.94
N GLY A 25 15.13 3.55 -10.26
CA GLY A 25 14.00 3.55 -11.20
C GLY A 25 12.63 3.64 -10.57
N VAL A 26 12.48 3.74 -9.24
CA VAL A 26 11.19 3.98 -8.61
C VAL A 26 10.69 5.37 -8.98
N ARG A 27 9.44 5.47 -9.43
CA ARG A 27 8.81 6.72 -9.91
C ARG A 27 7.49 7.02 -9.23
N ALA A 28 6.87 6.02 -8.59
CA ALA A 28 5.64 6.20 -7.85
C ALA A 28 5.62 5.29 -6.62
N VAL A 29 4.93 5.74 -5.57
CA VAL A 29 4.67 4.96 -4.37
C VAL A 29 3.24 5.17 -3.89
N VAL A 30 2.71 4.18 -3.18
CA VAL A 30 1.54 4.33 -2.30
C VAL A 30 1.98 4.08 -0.88
N GLU A 31 1.68 5.03 0.01
CA GLU A 31 1.91 4.92 1.44
C GLU A 31 0.58 4.70 2.16
N PRO A 32 0.31 3.47 2.63
CA PRO A 32 -0.88 3.19 3.41
C PRO A 32 -0.83 3.84 4.79
N ALA A 33 -2.01 4.25 5.31
CA ALA A 33 -2.15 4.66 6.70
C ALA A 33 -1.69 3.51 7.62
N PHE A 34 -0.77 3.82 8.53
CA PHE A 34 -0.01 2.84 9.29
C PHE A 34 0.00 3.16 10.78
N TRP A 35 0.03 2.14 11.61
CA TRP A 35 0.26 2.30 13.02
C TRP A 35 1.72 2.74 13.27
N MET A 36 1.95 3.73 14.12
CA MET A 36 3.27 4.34 14.27
C MET A 36 4.18 3.66 15.32
N GLY A 37 3.95 2.38 15.62
CA GLY A 37 4.73 1.62 16.60
C GLY A 37 4.36 1.91 18.05
N GLN A 38 3.52 2.90 18.30
CA GLN A 38 2.96 3.21 19.61
C GLN A 38 1.48 3.58 19.49
N PRO A 39 0.66 3.30 20.51
CA PRO A 39 -0.77 3.60 20.47
C PRO A 39 -1.03 5.08 20.28
N ARG A 40 -1.91 5.42 19.35
CA ARG A 40 -2.55 6.74 19.31
C ARG A 40 -3.65 6.80 20.38
N THR A 41 -3.88 7.99 20.91
CA THR A 41 -4.77 8.16 22.06
C THR A 41 -6.01 8.99 21.78
N CYS A 42 -6.14 9.53 20.57
CA CYS A 42 -7.29 10.35 20.17
C CYS A 42 -7.36 10.46 18.65
N ALA A 43 -8.53 10.84 18.13
CA ALA A 43 -8.73 11.06 16.69
C ALA A 43 -7.82 12.18 16.14
N GLY A 44 -7.46 13.18 16.93
CA GLY A 44 -6.58 14.29 16.49
C GLY A 44 -5.21 13.80 16.02
N SER A 45 -4.63 12.80 16.69
CA SER A 45 -3.32 12.26 16.29
C SER A 45 -3.38 11.51 14.94
N PHE A 46 -4.52 10.96 14.56
CA PHE A 46 -4.73 10.41 13.21
C PHE A 46 -4.89 11.51 12.17
N VAL A 47 -5.62 12.56 12.53
CA VAL A 47 -5.84 13.73 11.66
C VAL A 47 -4.51 14.37 11.28
N ASP A 48 -3.63 14.66 12.24
CA ASP A 48 -2.30 15.20 12.02
C ASP A 48 -1.46 14.27 11.13
N TYR A 49 -1.57 12.97 11.34
CA TYR A 49 -0.87 11.97 10.53
C TYR A 49 -1.42 11.91 9.09
N PHE A 50 -2.73 11.91 8.89
CA PHE A 50 -3.33 11.92 7.56
C PHE A 50 -2.98 13.19 6.78
N ASP A 51 -2.99 14.34 7.44
CA ASP A 51 -2.57 15.61 6.84
C ASP A 51 -1.08 15.59 6.46
N SER A 52 -0.24 14.93 7.27
CA SER A 52 1.17 14.72 6.94
C SER A 52 1.36 13.84 5.70
N LEU A 53 0.62 12.71 5.59
CA LEU A 53 0.67 11.85 4.41
C LEU A 53 0.27 12.59 3.12
N ILE A 54 -0.85 13.31 3.18
CA ILE A 54 -1.42 14.00 2.02
C ILE A 54 -0.59 15.23 1.62
N GLY A 55 -0.02 15.93 2.59
CA GLY A 55 0.72 17.18 2.39
C GLY A 55 2.22 16.98 2.36
N TRP A 56 2.80 16.76 3.54
CA TRP A 56 4.26 16.79 3.73
C TRP A 56 5.00 15.64 3.00
N GLU A 57 4.56 14.40 3.15
CA GLU A 57 5.22 13.27 2.49
C GLU A 57 5.13 13.38 0.96
N ARG A 58 4.00 13.81 0.45
CA ARG A 58 3.86 14.07 -0.99
C ARG A 58 4.84 15.14 -1.47
N TYR A 59 4.98 16.24 -0.72
CA TYR A 59 5.94 17.27 -1.03
C TYR A 59 7.37 16.72 -0.98
N ARG A 60 7.72 16.00 0.10
CA ARG A 60 9.05 15.39 0.28
C ARG A 60 9.41 14.46 -0.87
N ALA A 61 8.52 13.55 -1.25
CA ALA A 61 8.73 12.63 -2.38
C ALA A 61 8.92 13.37 -3.72
N SER A 62 8.15 14.43 -3.96
CA SER A 62 8.23 15.23 -5.19
C SER A 62 9.60 15.87 -5.39
N GLN A 63 10.31 16.21 -4.30
CA GLN A 63 11.66 16.76 -4.36
C GLN A 63 12.67 15.76 -4.95
N PHE A 64 12.35 14.48 -4.93
CA PHE A 64 13.16 13.38 -5.47
C PHE A 64 12.59 12.81 -6.78
N GLY A 65 11.57 13.43 -7.38
CA GLY A 65 10.97 12.96 -8.62
C GLY A 65 10.12 11.69 -8.46
N ILE A 66 9.61 11.43 -7.26
CA ILE A 66 8.73 10.29 -6.96
C ILE A 66 7.32 10.80 -6.70
N ALA A 67 6.34 10.27 -7.43
CA ALA A 67 4.93 10.51 -7.17
C ALA A 67 4.51 9.77 -5.89
N HIS A 68 4.03 10.50 -4.90
CA HIS A 68 3.51 9.92 -3.66
C HIS A 68 1.98 9.98 -3.65
N ASN A 69 1.38 8.83 -3.43
CA ASN A 69 -0.04 8.65 -3.15
C ASN A 69 -0.17 7.96 -1.79
N CYS A 70 -1.35 7.99 -1.21
CA CYS A 70 -1.58 7.35 0.09
C CYS A 70 -2.95 6.68 0.14
N THR A 71 -3.14 5.84 1.14
CA THR A 71 -4.46 5.34 1.54
C THR A 71 -4.76 5.80 2.96
N ILE A 72 -6.04 5.94 3.31
CA ILE A 72 -6.47 6.46 4.60
C ILE A 72 -7.35 5.43 5.29
N ALA A 73 -7.01 5.10 6.54
CA ALA A 73 -7.77 4.13 7.32
C ALA A 73 -7.41 4.15 8.82
N LEU A 74 -8.22 3.50 9.63
CA LEU A 74 -7.85 2.97 10.94
C LEU A 74 -7.22 1.59 10.75
N ASN A 75 -5.92 1.49 11.00
CA ASN A 75 -5.16 0.26 10.81
C ASN A 75 -5.64 -0.87 11.75
N PRO A 76 -5.68 -2.14 11.33
CA PRO A 76 -6.14 -3.25 12.17
C PRO A 76 -5.40 -3.37 13.50
N LYS A 77 -4.12 -3.02 13.55
CA LYS A 77 -3.35 -3.03 14.82
C LYS A 77 -3.86 -2.03 15.86
N GLU A 78 -4.61 -1.01 15.46
CA GLU A 78 -5.18 0.01 16.33
C GLU A 78 -6.71 -0.17 16.53
N ALA A 79 -7.35 -1.06 15.77
CA ALA A 79 -8.80 -1.26 15.77
C ALA A 79 -9.35 -1.75 17.12
N ASN A 80 -8.52 -2.44 17.91
CA ASN A 80 -8.89 -2.95 19.24
C ASN A 80 -8.86 -1.86 20.34
N ASP A 81 -8.29 -0.70 20.07
CA ASP A 81 -8.26 0.41 21.03
C ASP A 81 -9.48 1.32 20.81
N SER A 82 -10.40 1.31 21.80
CA SER A 82 -11.62 2.12 21.73
C SER A 82 -11.36 3.62 21.60
N ARG A 83 -10.20 4.12 22.04
CA ARG A 83 -9.78 5.53 21.91
C ARG A 83 -9.55 5.93 20.45
N CYS A 84 -9.21 4.95 19.59
CA CYS A 84 -8.95 5.18 18.17
C CYS A 84 -10.24 5.23 17.33
N ARG A 85 -11.34 4.63 17.78
CA ARG A 85 -12.57 4.47 16.98
C ARG A 85 -13.18 5.79 16.49
N ALA A 86 -13.04 6.86 17.25
CA ALA A 86 -13.54 8.17 16.84
C ALA A 86 -12.92 8.69 15.52
N VAL A 87 -11.81 8.12 15.06
CA VAL A 87 -11.22 8.50 13.76
C VAL A 87 -12.10 8.06 12.59
N LEU A 88 -12.92 7.01 12.74
CA LEU A 88 -13.82 6.54 11.67
C LEU A 88 -14.73 7.65 11.17
N GLU A 89 -15.19 8.55 12.04
CA GLU A 89 -15.99 9.73 11.68
C GLU A 89 -15.19 10.78 10.89
N GLN A 90 -13.86 10.76 10.98
CA GLN A 90 -12.98 11.71 10.31
C GLN A 90 -12.50 11.23 8.94
N ILE A 91 -12.46 9.91 8.70
CA ILE A 91 -11.94 9.31 7.46
C ILE A 91 -12.66 9.84 6.22
N PRO A 92 -14.01 9.93 6.15
CA PRO A 92 -14.72 10.32 4.92
C PRO A 92 -14.26 11.65 4.33
N ARG A 93 -13.87 12.63 5.15
CA ARG A 93 -13.41 13.95 4.67
C ARG A 93 -12.08 13.89 3.90
N TYR A 94 -11.33 12.79 4.03
CA TYR A 94 -10.06 12.57 3.34
C TYR A 94 -10.24 11.83 2.02
N LEU A 95 -11.28 11.02 1.89
CA LEU A 95 -11.44 10.07 0.80
C LEU A 95 -11.63 10.73 -0.58
N SER A 96 -12.04 12.00 -0.63
CA SER A 96 -12.14 12.79 -1.87
C SER A 96 -10.88 13.59 -2.22
N LYS A 97 -9.82 13.52 -1.38
CA LYS A 97 -8.61 14.31 -1.60
C LYS A 97 -7.71 13.66 -2.66
N SER A 98 -7.25 14.48 -3.60
CA SER A 98 -6.35 14.04 -4.67
C SER A 98 -5.13 13.30 -4.12
N GLY A 99 -4.83 12.11 -4.67
CA GLY A 99 -3.75 11.23 -4.24
C GLY A 99 -4.09 10.34 -3.04
N VAL A 100 -5.33 10.39 -2.53
CA VAL A 100 -5.87 9.34 -1.67
C VAL A 100 -6.51 8.30 -2.58
N VAL A 101 -5.86 7.15 -2.75
CA VAL A 101 -6.18 6.20 -3.82
C VAL A 101 -6.92 4.95 -3.36
N ALA A 102 -7.10 4.78 -2.06
CA ALA A 102 -7.86 3.67 -1.48
C ALA A 102 -8.22 3.94 -0.02
N VAL A 103 -9.12 3.15 0.53
CA VAL A 103 -9.28 2.96 1.97
C VAL A 103 -8.34 1.84 2.41
N GLY A 104 -7.40 2.10 3.31
CA GLY A 104 -6.38 1.11 3.72
C GLY A 104 -5.26 1.70 4.60
N GLU A 105 -4.56 0.84 5.32
CA GLU A 105 -4.74 -0.60 5.53
C GLU A 105 -5.92 -0.89 6.44
N ILE A 106 -6.83 -1.72 5.99
CA ILE A 106 -7.93 -2.27 6.77
C ILE A 106 -7.76 -3.80 6.85
N GLY A 107 -8.51 -4.49 7.68
CA GLY A 107 -8.44 -5.96 7.73
C GLY A 107 -8.17 -6.51 9.11
N TYR A 108 -7.34 -7.55 9.19
CA TYR A 108 -7.08 -8.30 10.41
C TYR A 108 -5.61 -8.32 10.81
N ASP A 109 -5.36 -8.17 12.12
CA ASP A 109 -4.08 -8.48 12.78
C ASP A 109 -4.25 -9.63 13.78
N SER A 110 -5.23 -9.59 14.65
CA SER A 110 -5.50 -10.56 15.72
C SER A 110 -6.83 -11.29 15.59
N MET A 111 -7.61 -11.03 14.55
CA MET A 111 -8.89 -11.68 14.24
C MET A 111 -9.98 -11.46 15.31
N THR A 112 -10.00 -10.29 15.93
CA THR A 112 -10.99 -9.97 16.97
C THR A 112 -12.34 -9.50 16.40
N PRO A 113 -13.42 -9.57 17.20
CA PRO A 113 -14.71 -8.97 16.81
C PRO A 113 -14.62 -7.47 16.54
N GLU A 114 -13.78 -6.76 17.29
CA GLU A 114 -13.52 -5.32 17.14
C GLU A 114 -12.88 -5.03 15.78
N GLU A 115 -11.85 -5.78 15.40
CA GLU A 115 -11.25 -5.68 14.07
C GLU A 115 -12.28 -5.98 12.97
N THR A 116 -13.11 -7.00 13.14
CA THR A 116 -14.18 -7.33 12.19
C THR A 116 -15.15 -6.17 12.01
N SER A 117 -15.59 -5.53 13.11
CA SER A 117 -16.51 -4.39 13.07
C SER A 117 -15.88 -3.18 12.36
N VAL A 118 -14.64 -2.85 12.70
CA VAL A 118 -13.89 -1.72 12.08
C VAL A 118 -13.60 -1.99 10.61
N PHE A 119 -13.23 -3.22 10.26
CA PHE A 119 -12.98 -3.63 8.89
C PHE A 119 -14.27 -3.53 8.04
N HIS A 120 -15.39 -4.04 8.56
CA HIS A 120 -16.69 -3.94 7.90
C HIS A 120 -17.04 -2.48 7.57
N THR A 121 -17.02 -1.61 8.60
CA THR A 121 -17.32 -0.18 8.42
C THR A 121 -16.45 0.47 7.35
N GLN A 122 -15.16 0.15 7.31
CA GLN A 122 -14.24 0.75 6.35
C GLN A 122 -14.36 0.17 4.94
N LEU A 123 -14.79 -1.09 4.80
CA LEU A 123 -15.17 -1.64 3.48
C LEU A 123 -16.44 -0.94 2.94
N GLU A 124 -17.43 -0.68 3.81
CA GLU A 124 -18.61 0.11 3.42
C GLU A 124 -18.21 1.52 2.95
N MET A 125 -17.31 2.20 3.68
CA MET A 125 -16.78 3.51 3.26
C MET A 125 -16.10 3.44 1.89
N ALA A 126 -15.30 2.40 1.62
CA ALA A 126 -14.68 2.21 0.31
C ALA A 126 -15.74 2.07 -0.80
N ALA A 127 -16.75 1.23 -0.59
CA ALA A 127 -17.84 1.01 -1.53
C ALA A 127 -18.65 2.30 -1.78
N GLU A 128 -19.04 3.01 -0.73
CA GLU A 128 -19.83 4.25 -0.79
C GLU A 128 -19.11 5.38 -1.52
N HIS A 129 -17.77 5.46 -1.39
CA HIS A 129 -16.96 6.48 -2.04
C HIS A 129 -16.41 6.05 -3.40
N GLY A 130 -16.70 4.82 -3.86
CA GLY A 130 -16.18 4.28 -5.11
C GLY A 130 -14.66 4.15 -5.13
N LEU A 131 -14.05 3.89 -3.98
CA LEU A 131 -12.60 3.74 -3.83
C LEU A 131 -12.20 2.28 -3.71
N PRO A 132 -11.01 1.90 -4.19
CA PRO A 132 -10.37 0.63 -3.86
C PRO A 132 -10.19 0.45 -2.35
N ALA A 133 -10.11 -0.81 -1.91
CA ALA A 133 -9.77 -1.19 -0.54
C ALA A 133 -8.44 -1.96 -0.50
N LEU A 134 -7.51 -1.53 0.37
CA LEU A 134 -6.26 -2.24 0.63
C LEU A 134 -6.38 -3.01 1.94
N VAL A 135 -6.39 -4.34 1.84
CA VAL A 135 -6.69 -5.25 2.94
C VAL A 135 -5.43 -5.93 3.46
N HIS A 136 -5.08 -5.67 4.71
CA HIS A 136 -4.04 -6.35 5.46
C HIS A 136 -4.50 -7.75 5.88
N THR A 137 -3.75 -8.80 5.54
CA THR A 137 -4.00 -10.16 6.01
C THR A 137 -3.04 -10.51 7.18
N PRO A 138 -3.53 -11.16 8.25
CA PRO A 138 -2.75 -11.36 9.47
C PRO A 138 -1.55 -12.28 9.26
N HIS A 139 -0.52 -12.12 10.10
CA HIS A 139 0.67 -12.96 10.03
C HIS A 139 0.46 -14.36 10.63
N ARG A 140 -0.27 -14.47 11.75
CA ARG A 140 -0.36 -15.69 12.55
C ARG A 140 -1.24 -16.76 11.90
N ASP A 141 -2.47 -16.42 11.57
CA ASP A 141 -3.41 -17.29 10.86
C ASP A 141 -3.62 -16.74 9.45
N LYS A 142 -2.61 -16.92 8.61
CA LYS A 142 -2.59 -16.35 7.26
C LYS A 142 -3.75 -16.85 6.40
N LEU A 143 -4.00 -18.15 6.40
CA LEU A 143 -5.09 -18.72 5.60
C LEU A 143 -6.46 -18.36 6.17
N GLY A 144 -6.68 -18.56 7.47
CA GLY A 144 -7.95 -18.22 8.11
C GLY A 144 -8.30 -16.75 7.97
N GLY A 145 -7.31 -15.84 8.16
CA GLY A 145 -7.52 -14.41 8.00
C GLY A 145 -7.79 -13.99 6.56
N THR A 146 -7.15 -14.64 5.58
CA THR A 146 -7.45 -14.38 4.16
C THR A 146 -8.87 -14.83 3.81
N LEU A 147 -9.28 -16.03 4.24
CA LEU A 147 -10.64 -16.54 4.01
C LEU A 147 -11.71 -15.66 4.69
N ALA A 148 -11.46 -15.24 5.93
CA ALA A 148 -12.36 -14.33 6.64
C ALA A 148 -12.47 -12.96 5.96
N SER A 149 -11.37 -12.44 5.40
CA SER A 149 -11.37 -11.20 4.62
C SER A 149 -12.21 -11.34 3.35
N ILE A 150 -12.04 -12.42 2.61
CA ILE A 150 -12.83 -12.74 1.40
C ILE A 150 -14.33 -12.83 1.75
N GLU A 151 -14.66 -13.50 2.83
CA GLU A 151 -16.04 -13.63 3.27
C GLU A 151 -16.66 -12.28 3.65
N LEU A 152 -15.89 -11.40 4.29
CA LEU A 152 -16.35 -10.06 4.65
C LEU A 152 -16.53 -9.17 3.42
N VAL A 153 -15.63 -9.26 2.44
CA VAL A 153 -15.76 -8.58 1.13
C VAL A 153 -17.07 -8.99 0.43
N LYS A 154 -17.39 -10.29 0.41
CA LYS A 154 -18.66 -10.80 -0.15
C LYS A 154 -19.86 -10.29 0.61
N ARG A 155 -19.80 -10.27 1.95
CA ARG A 155 -20.91 -9.85 2.81
C ARG A 155 -21.24 -8.36 2.63
N VAL A 156 -20.20 -7.51 2.51
CA VAL A 156 -20.39 -6.08 2.24
C VAL A 156 -20.88 -5.83 0.81
N GLY A 157 -20.52 -6.71 -0.12
CA GLY A 157 -20.94 -6.62 -1.52
C GLY A 157 -20.15 -5.61 -2.33
N ILE A 158 -18.95 -5.24 -1.87
CA ILE A 158 -18.01 -4.46 -2.69
C ILE A 158 -17.48 -5.35 -3.84
N ASP A 159 -17.31 -4.75 -5.02
CA ASP A 159 -16.72 -5.46 -6.18
C ASP A 159 -15.33 -6.01 -5.79
N PRO A 160 -15.10 -7.34 -5.87
CA PRO A 160 -13.79 -7.91 -5.60
C PRO A 160 -12.66 -7.30 -6.44
N GLY A 161 -12.95 -6.83 -7.67
CA GLY A 161 -12.01 -6.09 -8.51
C GLY A 161 -11.53 -4.76 -7.91
N MET A 162 -12.24 -4.23 -6.92
CA MET A 162 -11.87 -3.05 -6.13
C MET A 162 -11.11 -3.37 -4.84
N VAL A 163 -10.78 -4.64 -4.58
CA VAL A 163 -10.13 -5.07 -3.33
C VAL A 163 -8.77 -5.69 -3.60
N LEU A 164 -7.74 -5.20 -2.93
CA LEU A 164 -6.40 -5.79 -2.90
C LEU A 164 -6.21 -6.50 -1.56
N LEU A 165 -6.10 -7.84 -1.60
CA LEU A 165 -5.69 -8.64 -0.46
C LEU A 165 -4.17 -8.64 -0.39
N ASP A 166 -3.58 -7.98 0.60
CA ASP A 166 -2.13 -7.82 0.68
C ASP A 166 -1.47 -8.77 1.68
N HIS A 167 -0.15 -8.90 1.56
CA HIS A 167 0.71 -9.80 2.34
C HIS A 167 0.40 -11.27 2.13
N LEU A 168 -0.04 -11.66 0.95
CA LEU A 168 -0.30 -13.05 0.59
C LEU A 168 0.99 -13.88 0.46
N ASN A 169 0.83 -15.20 0.37
CA ASN A 169 1.88 -16.16 0.16
C ASN A 169 1.36 -17.42 -0.58
N GLU A 170 2.17 -18.47 -0.63
CA GLU A 170 1.89 -19.70 -1.36
C GLU A 170 0.59 -20.42 -0.94
N VAL A 171 0.19 -20.26 0.33
CA VAL A 171 -1.03 -20.94 0.84
C VAL A 171 -2.30 -20.11 0.65
N THR A 172 -2.15 -18.84 0.31
CA THR A 172 -3.28 -17.91 0.21
C THR A 172 -3.56 -17.40 -1.21
N ILE A 173 -2.65 -17.65 -2.16
CA ILE A 173 -2.81 -17.18 -3.53
C ILE A 173 -4.03 -17.80 -4.23
N GLU A 174 -4.27 -19.11 -4.08
CA GLU A 174 -5.40 -19.79 -4.74
C GLU A 174 -6.76 -19.23 -4.28
N PRO A 175 -7.09 -19.19 -2.97
CA PRO A 175 -8.36 -18.62 -2.53
C PRO A 175 -8.49 -17.12 -2.85
N ALA A 176 -7.40 -16.34 -2.84
CA ALA A 176 -7.44 -14.94 -3.22
C ALA A 176 -7.76 -14.76 -4.72
N ARG A 177 -7.11 -15.53 -5.59
CA ARG A 177 -7.39 -15.54 -7.03
C ARG A 177 -8.84 -15.92 -7.33
N ASP A 178 -9.32 -16.98 -6.70
CA ASP A 178 -10.66 -17.53 -6.95
C ASP A 178 -11.76 -16.58 -6.41
N SER A 179 -11.42 -15.67 -5.49
CA SER A 179 -12.33 -14.62 -5.01
C SER A 179 -12.56 -13.49 -6.01
N GLY A 180 -11.68 -13.35 -7.01
CA GLY A 180 -11.68 -12.22 -7.95
C GLY A 180 -11.01 -10.94 -7.42
N CYS A 181 -10.47 -10.96 -6.20
CA CYS A 181 -9.69 -9.84 -5.66
C CYS A 181 -8.31 -9.72 -6.34
N TRP A 182 -7.67 -8.57 -6.20
CA TRP A 182 -6.26 -8.38 -6.51
C TRP A 182 -5.39 -9.04 -5.45
N MET A 183 -4.23 -9.53 -5.85
CA MET A 183 -3.33 -10.32 -5.02
C MET A 183 -2.04 -9.54 -4.75
N GLY A 184 -1.86 -9.09 -3.50
CA GLY A 184 -0.71 -8.34 -3.04
C GLY A 184 0.33 -9.23 -2.34
N PHE A 185 1.59 -9.04 -2.71
CA PHE A 185 2.72 -9.78 -2.13
C PHE A 185 3.80 -8.81 -1.69
N SER A 186 4.14 -8.88 -0.41
CA SER A 186 5.21 -8.06 0.16
C SER A 186 6.52 -8.83 0.22
N ILE A 187 7.54 -8.25 -0.38
CA ILE A 187 8.90 -8.79 -0.33
C ILE A 187 9.60 -8.16 0.88
N TYR A 188 9.58 -8.90 1.99
CA TYR A 188 10.02 -8.39 3.28
C TYR A 188 10.85 -9.45 4.02
N PRO A 189 12.06 -9.11 4.51
CA PRO A 189 12.95 -10.08 5.17
C PRO A 189 12.30 -10.80 6.34
N ASP A 190 12.62 -12.07 6.49
CA ASP A 190 12.32 -12.95 7.62
C ASP A 190 10.83 -13.26 7.86
N THR A 191 9.90 -12.38 7.50
CA THR A 191 8.50 -12.50 7.93
C THR A 191 7.47 -12.65 6.80
N LYS A 192 7.85 -12.32 5.56
CA LYS A 192 6.93 -12.39 4.40
C LYS A 192 7.58 -13.15 3.24
N MET A 193 7.34 -12.74 2.00
CA MET A 193 7.93 -13.34 0.81
C MET A 193 9.35 -12.84 0.57
N ASP A 194 10.12 -13.61 -0.20
CA ASP A 194 11.36 -13.18 -0.84
C ASP A 194 11.20 -13.18 -2.38
N GLU A 195 12.17 -12.62 -3.08
CA GLU A 195 12.15 -12.49 -4.53
C GLU A 195 12.09 -13.84 -5.27
N ALA A 196 12.80 -14.85 -4.76
CA ALA A 196 12.86 -16.17 -5.40
C ALA A 196 11.50 -16.89 -5.28
N ARG A 197 10.89 -16.89 -4.12
CA ARG A 197 9.54 -17.42 -3.89
C ARG A 197 8.51 -16.70 -4.75
N MET A 198 8.61 -15.38 -4.87
CA MET A 198 7.70 -14.59 -5.68
C MET A 198 7.81 -14.95 -7.17
N VAL A 199 9.04 -15.14 -7.68
CA VAL A 199 9.28 -15.60 -9.06
C VAL A 199 8.60 -16.95 -9.32
N VAL A 200 8.74 -17.91 -8.41
CA VAL A 200 8.09 -19.23 -8.54
C VAL A 200 6.57 -19.11 -8.57
N LEU A 201 5.98 -18.23 -7.74
CA LEU A 201 4.54 -17.99 -7.77
C LEU A 201 4.08 -17.39 -9.10
N MET A 202 4.79 -16.40 -9.60
CA MET A 202 4.48 -15.78 -10.90
C MET A 202 4.60 -16.75 -12.07
N GLN A 203 5.59 -17.65 -12.06
CA GLN A 203 5.73 -18.71 -13.08
C GLN A 203 4.55 -19.69 -13.04
N ARG A 204 4.05 -20.01 -11.85
CA ARG A 204 2.95 -20.96 -11.66
C ARG A 204 1.57 -20.36 -11.94
N PHE A 205 1.31 -19.14 -11.49
CA PHE A 205 -0.03 -18.56 -11.46
C PHE A 205 -0.25 -17.45 -12.50
N GLY A 206 0.79 -17.04 -13.22
CA GLY A 206 0.75 -15.92 -14.15
C GLY A 206 0.94 -14.58 -13.45
N LEU A 207 0.65 -13.49 -14.17
CA LEU A 207 0.95 -12.12 -13.72
C LEU A 207 -0.30 -11.27 -13.53
N GLU A 208 -1.46 -11.81 -13.92
CA GLU A 208 -2.71 -11.06 -13.88
C GLU A 208 -3.14 -10.76 -12.44
N ARG A 209 -3.48 -9.50 -12.17
CA ARG A 209 -3.88 -9.00 -10.85
C ARG A 209 -2.88 -9.29 -9.72
N ILE A 210 -1.61 -9.57 -10.07
CA ILE A 210 -0.52 -9.67 -9.09
C ILE A 210 0.11 -8.29 -8.89
N ILE A 211 0.21 -7.87 -7.64
CA ILE A 211 0.86 -6.65 -7.18
C ILE A 211 1.98 -7.03 -6.21
N VAL A 212 3.19 -6.53 -6.47
CA VAL A 212 4.36 -6.77 -5.60
C VAL A 212 4.82 -5.46 -4.99
N ASN A 213 5.07 -5.47 -3.69
CA ASN A 213 5.48 -4.30 -2.92
C ASN A 213 6.62 -4.61 -1.95
N SER A 214 7.24 -3.58 -1.40
CA SER A 214 8.28 -3.73 -0.38
C SER A 214 7.72 -3.83 1.04
N ALA A 215 6.59 -3.21 1.30
CA ALA A 215 6.07 -2.92 2.63
C ALA A 215 7.15 -2.38 3.58
N ALA A 216 8.16 -1.68 3.04
CA ALA A 216 9.30 -1.23 3.82
C ALA A 216 8.85 -0.17 4.83
N ASP A 217 9.23 -0.39 6.08
CA ASP A 217 8.87 0.42 7.25
C ASP A 217 10.12 0.70 8.11
N TRP A 218 9.95 1.01 9.40
CA TRP A 218 11.07 1.20 10.35
C TRP A 218 11.77 -0.11 10.77
N GLY A 219 11.20 -1.28 10.42
CA GLY A 219 11.77 -2.57 10.74
C GLY A 219 12.98 -2.91 9.85
N ARG A 220 13.45 -4.15 9.97
CA ARG A 220 14.51 -4.69 9.11
C ARG A 220 13.97 -4.91 7.69
N SER A 221 13.75 -3.83 6.98
CA SER A 221 13.14 -3.79 5.66
C SER A 221 14.04 -3.08 4.64
N ASP A 222 13.70 -3.21 3.37
CA ASP A 222 14.51 -2.70 2.28
C ASP A 222 13.62 -2.03 1.22
N PRO A 223 13.70 -0.71 1.02
CA PRO A 223 12.87 0.04 0.09
C PRO A 223 13.18 -0.28 -1.39
N LEU A 224 14.22 -1.07 -1.67
CA LEU A 224 14.59 -1.50 -3.03
C LEU A 224 14.08 -2.91 -3.36
N LYS A 225 13.18 -3.49 -2.56
CA LYS A 225 12.68 -4.86 -2.79
C LYS A 225 11.94 -5.02 -4.11
N THR A 226 11.15 -4.04 -4.53
CA THR A 226 10.51 -4.05 -5.86
C THR A 226 11.54 -4.02 -6.99
N VAL A 227 12.63 -3.26 -6.84
CA VAL A 227 13.75 -3.24 -7.79
C VAL A 227 14.48 -4.58 -7.84
N LYS A 228 14.70 -5.20 -6.68
CA LYS A 228 15.33 -6.53 -6.59
C LYS A 228 14.43 -7.61 -7.18
N THR A 229 13.12 -7.50 -7.00
CA THR A 229 12.13 -8.39 -7.65
C THR A 229 12.19 -8.26 -9.17
N ALA A 230 12.27 -7.04 -9.71
CA ALA A 230 12.46 -6.83 -11.16
C ALA A 230 13.70 -7.56 -11.69
N LYS A 231 14.82 -7.44 -10.99
CA LYS A 231 16.07 -8.15 -11.36
C LYS A 231 15.91 -9.67 -11.28
N ALA A 232 15.24 -10.18 -10.27
CA ALA A 232 14.97 -11.61 -10.11
C ALA A 232 14.06 -12.15 -11.22
N MET A 233 13.03 -11.39 -11.61
CA MET A 233 12.16 -11.74 -12.75
C MET A 233 12.96 -11.84 -14.05
N LEU A 234 13.77 -10.82 -14.38
CA LEU A 234 14.62 -10.84 -15.59
C LEU A 234 15.62 -12.02 -15.59
N ALA A 235 16.24 -12.30 -14.43
CA ALA A 235 17.14 -13.44 -14.28
C ALA A 235 16.42 -14.80 -14.46
N ALA A 236 15.13 -14.86 -14.18
CA ALA A 236 14.26 -16.02 -14.39
C ALA A 236 13.57 -16.05 -15.77
N SER A 237 14.07 -15.25 -16.71
CA SER A 237 13.62 -15.18 -18.12
C SER A 237 12.22 -14.59 -18.34
N PHE A 238 11.69 -13.83 -17.39
CA PHE A 238 10.55 -12.95 -17.68
C PHE A 238 10.99 -11.82 -18.62
N SER A 239 10.11 -11.40 -19.50
CA SER A 239 10.37 -10.26 -20.39
C SER A 239 10.32 -8.91 -19.63
N GLU A 240 10.85 -7.85 -20.25
CA GLU A 240 10.70 -6.49 -19.70
C GLU A 240 9.23 -6.07 -19.64
N ASP A 241 8.38 -6.57 -20.57
CA ASP A 241 6.94 -6.32 -20.56
C ASP A 241 6.25 -7.01 -19.35
N ASP A 242 6.69 -8.21 -18.98
CA ASP A 242 6.20 -8.90 -17.79
C ASP A 242 6.57 -8.13 -16.51
N VAL A 243 7.79 -7.62 -16.45
CA VAL A 243 8.24 -6.77 -15.34
C VAL A 243 7.44 -5.48 -15.25
N ASP A 244 7.23 -4.80 -16.39
CA ASP A 244 6.38 -3.59 -16.45
C ASP A 244 4.93 -3.92 -16.06
N ARG A 245 4.40 -5.08 -16.46
CA ARG A 245 3.07 -5.54 -16.06
C ARG A 245 2.92 -5.57 -14.54
N VAL A 246 3.83 -6.24 -13.83
CA VAL A 246 3.72 -6.48 -12.39
C VAL A 246 4.08 -5.23 -11.57
N LEU A 247 5.14 -4.51 -11.96
CA LEU A 247 5.73 -3.45 -11.15
C LEU A 247 5.35 -2.04 -11.60
N TRP A 248 4.48 -1.93 -12.62
CA TRP A 248 3.95 -0.64 -13.04
C TRP A 248 2.48 -0.73 -13.44
N ARG A 249 2.12 -1.52 -14.46
CA ARG A 249 0.76 -1.52 -15.03
C ARG A 249 -0.28 -2.02 -14.03
N ASN A 250 -0.03 -3.12 -13.34
CA ASN A 250 -0.96 -3.66 -12.36
C ASN A 250 -1.24 -2.68 -11.20
N PRO A 251 -0.23 -2.07 -10.54
CA PRO A 251 -0.48 -1.02 -9.54
C PRO A 251 -1.24 0.18 -10.09
N VAL A 252 -0.91 0.64 -11.32
CA VAL A 252 -1.62 1.76 -11.96
C VAL A 252 -3.07 1.39 -12.26
N GLU A 253 -3.33 0.19 -12.76
CA GLU A 253 -4.67 -0.33 -13.04
C GLU A 253 -5.51 -0.39 -11.75
N PHE A 254 -4.97 -0.98 -10.68
CA PHE A 254 -5.68 -1.11 -9.42
C PHE A 254 -5.98 0.25 -8.77
N TYR A 255 -4.96 1.05 -8.48
CA TYR A 255 -5.15 2.34 -7.80
C TYR A 255 -5.76 3.42 -8.69
N GLY A 256 -5.63 3.29 -10.02
CA GLY A 256 -6.25 4.16 -11.00
C GLY A 256 -7.78 4.13 -10.96
N GLN A 257 -8.38 3.04 -10.49
CA GLN A 257 -9.83 2.91 -10.30
C GLN A 257 -10.40 4.00 -9.37
N SER A 258 -9.57 4.54 -8.47
CA SER A 258 -9.95 5.66 -7.59
C SER A 258 -10.28 6.97 -8.34
N GLY A 259 -9.79 7.12 -9.56
CA GLY A 259 -9.80 8.41 -10.28
C GLY A 259 -8.90 9.48 -9.66
N GLN A 260 -8.17 9.18 -8.59
CA GLN A 260 -7.37 10.12 -7.80
C GLN A 260 -5.86 9.84 -7.84
N LEU A 261 -5.43 8.79 -8.56
CA LEU A 261 -4.03 8.43 -8.70
C LEU A 261 -3.23 9.56 -9.37
N ARG A 262 -2.13 9.93 -8.75
CA ARG A 262 -1.21 10.94 -9.28
C ARG A 262 0.08 10.26 -9.73
N LEU A 263 0.46 10.56 -10.96
CA LEU A 263 1.76 10.17 -11.51
C LEU A 263 2.47 11.44 -12.00
N LEU A 264 3.80 11.43 -11.97
CA LEU A 264 4.58 12.53 -12.53
C LEU A 264 4.69 12.40 -14.04
N SER A 265 4.84 13.53 -14.73
CA SER A 265 5.09 13.56 -16.17
C SER A 265 6.40 12.84 -16.50
N GLU A 266 6.45 12.18 -17.66
CA GLU A 266 7.69 11.57 -18.11
C GLU A 266 8.78 12.65 -18.27
N GLY A 267 9.98 12.35 -17.74
CA GLY A 267 11.12 13.29 -17.74
C GLY A 267 11.13 14.30 -16.60
N GLN A 268 10.15 14.31 -15.72
CA GLN A 268 10.21 15.15 -14.52
C GLN A 268 11.37 14.68 -13.64
N GLN A 269 12.38 15.54 -13.50
CA GLN A 269 13.56 15.26 -12.69
C GLN A 269 13.33 15.65 -11.24
N ALA A 270 14.11 15.03 -10.34
CA ALA A 270 14.19 15.47 -8.95
C ALA A 270 14.64 16.94 -8.88
N ALA A 271 13.91 17.74 -8.15
CA ALA A 271 14.17 19.17 -8.00
C ALA A 271 14.26 19.52 -6.50
N PHE A 272 15.28 18.95 -5.85
CA PHE A 272 15.46 19.18 -4.42
C PHE A 272 15.84 20.64 -4.15
N ALA A 273 14.95 21.36 -3.47
CA ALA A 273 15.15 22.76 -3.10
C ALA A 273 15.74 22.98 -1.69
N GLY A 274 16.07 21.87 -0.99
CA GLY A 274 16.56 21.92 0.39
C GLY A 274 15.44 22.19 1.42
N ASN A 275 15.82 22.42 2.66
CA ASN A 275 14.88 22.62 3.79
C ASN A 275 14.34 24.04 3.95
N THR A 276 14.51 24.90 2.96
CA THR A 276 14.10 26.31 3.06
C THR A 276 12.60 26.50 3.14
N VAL A 277 11.82 25.53 2.65
CA VAL A 277 10.36 25.55 2.73
C VAL A 277 9.84 25.75 4.15
N ASN A 278 10.44 25.07 5.13
CA ASN A 278 10.05 25.19 6.53
C ASN A 278 10.40 26.54 7.17
N ARG A 279 11.21 27.34 6.49
CA ARG A 279 11.64 28.67 6.95
C ARG A 279 10.88 29.80 6.27
N GLY A 280 9.96 29.49 5.36
CA GLY A 280 9.24 30.48 4.59
C GLY A 280 10.12 31.28 3.63
N GLU A 281 11.33 30.84 3.35
CA GLU A 281 12.24 31.51 2.41
C GLU A 281 11.77 31.29 0.96
N LYS A 282 11.58 32.39 0.25
CA LYS A 282 11.36 32.35 -1.22
C LYS A 282 12.69 32.18 -1.93
N ARG A 283 12.80 31.24 -2.82
CA ARG A 283 13.87 31.11 -3.78
C ARG A 283 13.38 31.42 -5.18
#